data_98e482cc9f85937b06d58d4ec0233d0e
#
_entry.id   98e482cc9f85937b06d58d4ec0233d0e
#
_cell.length_a   1.000
_cell.length_b   1.000
_cell.length_c   1.000
_cell.angle_alpha   90.00
_cell.angle_beta   90.00
_cell.angle_gamma   90.00
#
_symmetry.space_group_name_H-M   'P 1'
#
loop_
_entity.id
_entity.type
_entity.pdbx_description
1 polymer ?
#
loop_
_entity_poly.entity_id
_entity_poly.type
_entity_poly.pdbx_seq_one_letter_code
_entity_poly.pdbx_strand_id
1 'polypeptide(L)'
;LKELLPYIDGKYRTLSDAKNRAMAGLSMGSLQTSIITFEHSDLFAYVGVFSGFVRNFISDDQSHLTAEKMNEFKKNIHYFFRGIGSEDQYFSHFAEDDRMLEENQISYERKLYKGEHEWKVWRQCFADFASRIFK
;
A
#
# COMPACT_ATOMS: atom_id res chain seq x y z
N LEU A 1 -9.43 9.23 8.94
CA LEU A 1 -10.01 9.52 7.63
C LEU A 1 -11.18 10.48 7.71
N LYS A 2 -12.12 10.29 8.63
CA LYS A 2 -13.36 11.08 8.74
C LYS A 2 -13.15 12.56 9.10
N GLU A 3 -12.01 12.92 9.63
CA GLU A 3 -11.67 14.30 10.01
C GLU A 3 -10.64 14.90 9.06
N LEU A 4 -9.51 14.20 8.85
CA LEU A 4 -8.38 14.73 8.09
C LEU A 4 -8.72 14.97 6.61
N LEU A 5 -9.33 13.99 5.92
CA LEU A 5 -9.65 14.15 4.50
C LEU A 5 -10.63 15.31 4.25
N PRO A 6 -11.79 15.39 4.94
CA PRO A 6 -12.68 16.53 4.77
C PRO A 6 -12.07 17.86 5.16
N TYR A 7 -11.20 17.89 6.19
CA TYR A 7 -10.49 19.11 6.57
C TYR A 7 -9.55 19.61 5.46
N ILE A 8 -8.74 18.71 4.91
CA ILE A 8 -7.80 19.06 3.84
C ILE A 8 -8.55 19.45 2.56
N ASP A 9 -9.54 18.67 2.16
CA ASP A 9 -10.35 18.93 0.96
C ASP A 9 -11.16 20.25 1.08
N GLY A 10 -11.57 20.62 2.29
CA GLY A 10 -12.26 21.89 2.55
C GLY A 10 -11.33 23.11 2.66
N LYS A 11 -10.07 22.90 3.03
CA LYS A 11 -9.12 24.00 3.27
C LYS A 11 -8.23 24.30 2.07
N TYR A 12 -7.92 23.31 1.25
CA TYR A 12 -7.00 23.43 0.12
C TYR A 12 -7.70 23.08 -1.18
N ARG A 13 -7.14 23.53 -2.29
CA ARG A 13 -7.63 23.21 -3.65
C ARG A 13 -7.20 21.82 -4.07
N THR A 14 -7.71 20.82 -3.39
CA THR A 14 -7.48 19.40 -3.71
C THR A 14 -8.52 18.88 -4.70
N LEU A 15 -8.17 17.79 -5.39
CA LEU A 15 -9.12 16.99 -6.15
C LEU A 15 -9.58 15.85 -5.23
N SER A 16 -10.81 15.91 -4.75
CA SER A 16 -11.32 15.05 -3.67
C SER A 16 -11.74 13.63 -4.10
N ASP A 17 -11.75 13.36 -5.42
CA ASP A 17 -12.10 12.03 -5.93
C ASP A 17 -11.00 11.00 -5.62
N ALA A 18 -11.38 9.73 -5.41
CA ALA A 18 -10.46 8.62 -5.17
C ALA A 18 -9.36 8.49 -6.25
N LYS A 19 -9.69 8.71 -7.52
CA LYS A 19 -8.73 8.68 -8.64
C LYS A 19 -7.60 9.69 -8.54
N ASN A 20 -7.74 10.70 -7.68
CA ASN A 20 -6.75 11.74 -7.41
C ASN A 20 -6.08 11.56 -6.04
N ARG A 21 -6.28 10.41 -5.39
CA ARG A 21 -5.77 10.15 -4.05
C ARG A 21 -4.93 8.88 -4.02
N ALA A 22 -3.73 9.02 -3.46
CA ALA A 22 -2.80 7.93 -3.25
C ALA A 22 -2.47 7.80 -1.75
N MET A 23 -2.15 6.58 -1.32
CA MET A 23 -1.60 6.33 0.00
C MET A 23 -0.39 5.43 -0.10
N ALA A 24 0.69 5.80 0.58
CA ALA A 24 1.89 4.98 0.65
C ALA A 24 2.53 5.04 2.03
N GLY A 25 3.24 3.98 2.38
CA GLY A 25 3.96 3.90 3.65
C GLY A 25 5.13 2.93 3.60
N LEU A 26 6.10 3.16 4.49
CA LEU A 26 7.27 2.30 4.65
C LEU A 26 7.26 1.62 6.01
N SER A 27 7.83 0.42 6.10
CA SER A 27 7.96 -0.33 7.36
C SER A 27 6.60 -0.44 8.09
N MET A 28 6.49 0.01 9.32
CA MET A 28 5.22 0.08 10.06
C MET A 28 4.15 0.89 9.32
N GLY A 29 4.54 1.99 8.64
CA GLY A 29 3.64 2.78 7.80
C GLY A 29 3.06 2.00 6.63
N SER A 30 3.74 0.95 6.14
CA SER A 30 3.21 0.06 5.12
C SER A 30 2.04 -0.78 5.62
N LEU A 31 2.13 -1.29 6.86
CA LEU A 31 1.02 -2.00 7.50
C LEU A 31 -0.19 -1.08 7.71
N GLN A 32 0.05 0.13 8.21
CA GLN A 32 -1.02 1.14 8.37
C GLN A 32 -1.67 1.48 7.03
N THR A 33 -0.86 1.64 5.97
CA THR A 33 -1.35 1.86 4.61
C THR A 33 -2.22 0.68 4.15
N SER A 34 -1.77 -0.54 4.34
CA SER A 34 -2.52 -1.75 3.96
C SER A 34 -3.85 -1.82 4.70
N ILE A 35 -3.85 -1.71 6.02
CA ILE A 35 -5.08 -1.74 6.82
C ILE A 35 -6.07 -0.67 6.33
N ILE A 36 -5.63 0.57 6.20
CA ILE A 36 -6.50 1.67 5.80
C ILE A 36 -7.05 1.50 4.38
N THR A 37 -6.21 1.08 3.43
CA THR A 37 -6.64 1.01 2.03
C THR A 37 -7.47 -0.24 1.72
N PHE A 38 -7.30 -1.34 2.43
CA PHE A 38 -8.21 -2.48 2.34
C PHE A 38 -9.56 -2.21 3.04
N GLU A 39 -9.56 -1.46 4.15
CA GLU A 39 -10.78 -1.04 4.83
C GLU A 39 -11.58 0.02 4.07
N HIS A 40 -10.91 0.90 3.34
CA HIS A 40 -11.47 2.09 2.71
C HIS A 40 -10.95 2.26 1.28
N SER A 41 -11.00 1.19 0.49
CA SER A 41 -10.49 1.20 -0.89
C SER A 41 -11.25 2.16 -1.81
N ASP A 42 -12.47 2.53 -1.47
CA ASP A 42 -13.28 3.52 -2.16
C ASP A 42 -12.72 4.95 -2.10
N LEU A 43 -11.77 5.20 -1.18
CA LEU A 43 -11.15 6.53 -1.00
C LEU A 43 -9.84 6.73 -1.76
N PHE A 44 -9.28 5.67 -2.34
CA PHE A 44 -7.94 5.70 -2.95
C PHE A 44 -7.94 4.96 -4.29
N ALA A 45 -7.08 5.41 -5.23
CA ALA A 45 -6.84 4.69 -6.48
C ALA A 45 -5.42 4.12 -6.56
N TYR A 46 -4.50 4.58 -5.73
CA TYR A 46 -3.09 4.22 -5.79
C TYR A 46 -2.55 3.88 -4.41
N VAL A 47 -1.90 2.72 -4.28
CA VAL A 47 -1.37 2.22 -3.01
C VAL A 47 0.09 1.82 -3.17
N GLY A 48 0.95 2.29 -2.24
CA GLY A 48 2.37 1.94 -2.20
C GLY A 48 2.79 1.36 -0.85
N VAL A 49 3.36 0.17 -0.85
CA VAL A 49 3.85 -0.54 0.34
C VAL A 49 5.35 -0.76 0.20
N PHE A 50 6.15 -0.10 1.03
CA PHE A 50 7.61 -0.15 0.95
C PHE A 50 8.19 -0.88 2.16
N SER A 51 9.02 -1.91 1.91
CA SER A 51 9.67 -2.73 2.94
C SER A 51 8.71 -3.16 4.05
N GLY A 52 7.55 -3.69 3.69
CA GLY A 52 6.58 -3.94 4.71
C GLY A 52 5.46 -4.91 4.35
N PHE A 53 4.36 -4.70 4.96
CA PHE A 53 3.38 -5.69 5.31
C PHE A 53 2.01 -5.40 4.71
N VAL A 54 1.37 -6.44 4.21
CA VAL A 54 -0.06 -6.42 3.87
C VAL A 54 -0.87 -7.08 4.99
N ARG A 55 -0.43 -8.27 5.42
CA ARG A 55 -1.01 -8.92 6.59
C ARG A 55 -0.53 -8.26 7.87
N ASN A 56 -1.38 -8.24 8.88
CA ASN A 56 -1.00 -7.77 10.21
C ASN A 56 -0.06 -8.80 10.87
N PHE A 57 1.24 -8.47 10.96
CA PHE A 57 2.25 -9.32 11.59
C PHE A 57 2.40 -9.07 13.10
N ILE A 58 1.74 -8.04 13.64
CA ILE A 58 1.80 -7.66 15.05
C ILE A 58 0.77 -8.45 15.86
N SER A 59 -0.36 -8.80 15.24
CA SER A 59 -1.43 -9.54 15.87
C SER A 59 -2.10 -10.50 14.88
N ASP A 60 -2.89 -11.41 15.39
CA ASP A 60 -3.67 -12.36 14.56
C ASP A 60 -4.89 -11.71 13.90
N ASP A 61 -5.15 -10.42 14.17
CA ASP A 61 -6.26 -9.68 13.56
C ASP A 61 -5.98 -9.37 12.09
N GLN A 62 -6.68 -10.09 11.21
CA GLN A 62 -6.65 -9.91 9.75
C GLN A 62 -8.00 -9.38 9.23
N SER A 63 -8.75 -8.67 10.05
CA SER A 63 -10.11 -8.19 9.71
C SER A 63 -10.18 -7.26 8.50
N HIS A 64 -9.06 -6.64 8.14
CA HIS A 64 -8.94 -5.83 6.91
C HIS A 64 -8.78 -6.68 5.63
N LEU A 65 -8.53 -7.98 5.74
CA LEU A 65 -8.33 -8.92 4.61
C LEU A 65 -9.48 -9.92 4.43
N THR A 66 -10.70 -9.52 4.72
CA THR A 66 -11.88 -10.37 4.38
C THR A 66 -12.04 -10.47 2.87
N ALA A 67 -12.69 -11.55 2.40
CA ALA A 67 -12.95 -11.74 0.98
C ALA A 67 -13.68 -10.54 0.35
N GLU A 68 -14.63 -9.95 1.08
CA GLU A 68 -15.36 -8.75 0.66
C GLU A 68 -14.42 -7.56 0.43
N LYS A 69 -13.59 -7.23 1.43
CA LYS A 69 -12.63 -6.11 1.35
C LYS A 69 -11.57 -6.32 0.27
N MET A 70 -11.06 -7.53 0.11
CA MET A 70 -10.15 -7.86 -0.99
C MET A 70 -10.80 -7.70 -2.36
N ASN A 71 -12.08 -8.04 -2.51
CA ASN A 71 -12.82 -7.83 -3.75
C ASN A 71 -13.05 -6.34 -4.04
N GLU A 72 -13.41 -5.54 -3.02
CA GLU A 72 -13.52 -4.09 -3.16
C GLU A 72 -12.17 -3.44 -3.49
N PHE A 73 -11.08 -3.88 -2.87
CA PHE A 73 -9.73 -3.42 -3.18
C PHE A 73 -9.38 -3.68 -4.66
N LYS A 74 -9.62 -4.89 -5.16
CA LYS A 74 -9.39 -5.24 -6.59
C LYS A 74 -10.18 -4.35 -7.54
N LYS A 75 -11.39 -3.96 -7.16
CA LYS A 75 -12.28 -3.14 -7.99
C LYS A 75 -11.85 -1.67 -8.02
N ASN A 76 -11.41 -1.14 -6.87
CA ASN A 76 -11.21 0.30 -6.67
C ASN A 76 -9.77 0.75 -6.89
N ILE A 77 -8.77 -0.10 -6.57
CA ILE A 77 -7.36 0.26 -6.68
C ILE A 77 -6.87 0.05 -8.12
N HIS A 78 -6.42 1.13 -8.73
CA HIS A 78 -5.91 1.13 -10.11
C HIS A 78 -4.44 0.72 -10.18
N TYR A 79 -3.68 1.01 -9.13
CA TYR A 79 -2.26 0.66 -9.08
C TYR A 79 -1.83 0.36 -7.66
N PHE A 80 -1.31 -0.85 -7.47
CA PHE A 80 -0.75 -1.31 -6.21
C PHE A 80 0.73 -1.64 -6.41
N PHE A 81 1.59 -0.92 -5.71
CA PHE A 81 3.05 -1.08 -5.76
C PHE A 81 3.58 -1.67 -4.47
N ARG A 82 4.50 -2.62 -4.60
CA ARG A 82 5.23 -3.21 -3.49
C ARG A 82 6.72 -3.24 -3.79
N GLY A 83 7.53 -2.60 -2.95
CA GLY A 83 8.98 -2.56 -3.10
C GLY A 83 9.71 -2.90 -1.81
N ILE A 84 10.84 -3.60 -1.91
CA ILE A 84 11.66 -4.00 -0.76
C ILE A 84 13.15 -4.12 -1.14
N GLY A 85 14.04 -4.02 -0.16
CA GLY A 85 15.45 -4.34 -0.30
C GLY A 85 15.71 -5.85 -0.37
N SER A 86 16.67 -6.27 -1.19
CA SER A 86 17.04 -7.69 -1.32
C SER A 86 17.62 -8.31 -0.04
N GLU A 87 18.14 -7.47 0.85
CA GLU A 87 18.77 -7.85 2.13
C GLU A 87 17.94 -7.37 3.34
N ASP A 88 16.68 -6.98 3.10
CA ASP A 88 15.77 -6.50 4.15
C ASP A 88 15.41 -7.65 5.10
N GLN A 89 15.50 -7.40 6.40
CA GLN A 89 15.17 -8.37 7.45
C GLN A 89 13.74 -8.88 7.40
N TYR A 90 12.81 -8.13 6.78
CA TYR A 90 11.40 -8.50 6.62
C TYR A 90 11.07 -9.15 5.26
N PHE A 91 12.09 -9.54 4.50
CA PHE A 91 11.92 -10.12 3.18
C PHE A 91 11.02 -11.38 3.20
N SER A 92 11.13 -12.22 4.23
CA SER A 92 10.29 -13.42 4.36
C SER A 92 8.80 -13.08 4.50
N HIS A 93 8.46 -12.11 5.34
CA HIS A 93 7.08 -11.61 5.47
C HIS A 93 6.57 -11.01 4.16
N PHE A 94 7.41 -10.26 3.46
CA PHE A 94 7.07 -9.67 2.16
C PHE A 94 6.75 -10.77 1.13
N ALA A 95 7.56 -11.83 1.07
CA ALA A 95 7.35 -12.98 0.17
C ALA A 95 6.11 -13.81 0.54
N GLU A 96 5.78 -13.92 1.82
CA GLU A 96 4.54 -14.55 2.27
C GLU A 96 3.31 -13.73 1.88
N ASP A 97 3.39 -12.41 1.96
CA ASP A 97 2.34 -11.51 1.49
C ASP A 97 2.15 -11.59 -0.02
N ASP A 98 3.25 -11.74 -0.80
CA ASP A 98 3.18 -11.99 -2.24
C ASP A 98 2.29 -13.22 -2.54
N ARG A 99 2.55 -14.34 -1.85
CA ARG A 99 1.75 -15.57 -2.03
C ARG A 99 0.27 -15.35 -1.69
N MET A 100 -0.03 -14.68 -0.58
CA MET A 100 -1.41 -14.37 -0.18
C MET A 100 -2.12 -13.50 -1.24
N LEU A 101 -1.45 -12.50 -1.77
CA LEU A 101 -2.00 -11.63 -2.82
C LEU A 101 -2.26 -12.40 -4.13
N GLU A 102 -1.33 -13.27 -4.53
CA GLU A 102 -1.47 -14.13 -5.71
C GLU A 102 -2.63 -15.13 -5.57
N GLU A 103 -2.73 -15.81 -4.44
CA GLU A 103 -3.82 -16.73 -4.11
C GLU A 103 -5.21 -16.05 -4.16
N ASN A 104 -5.26 -14.76 -3.81
CA ASN A 104 -6.49 -13.96 -3.85
C ASN A 104 -6.65 -13.15 -5.15
N GLN A 105 -5.78 -13.36 -6.14
CA GLN A 105 -5.84 -12.70 -7.45
C GLN A 105 -5.80 -11.16 -7.35
N ILE A 106 -5.03 -10.63 -6.42
CA ILE A 106 -4.78 -9.18 -6.27
C ILE A 106 -3.54 -8.84 -7.07
N SER A 107 -3.69 -8.01 -8.10
CA SER A 107 -2.59 -7.57 -8.95
C SER A 107 -1.75 -6.49 -8.28
N TYR A 108 -0.44 -6.58 -8.41
CA TYR A 108 0.51 -5.58 -7.91
C TYR A 108 1.78 -5.54 -8.74
N GLU A 109 2.47 -4.39 -8.77
CA GLU A 109 3.83 -4.29 -9.29
C GLU A 109 4.82 -4.55 -8.15
N ARG A 110 5.70 -5.53 -8.34
CA ARG A 110 6.71 -5.92 -7.37
C ARG A 110 8.09 -5.44 -7.81
N LYS A 111 8.78 -4.73 -6.93
CA LYS A 111 10.16 -4.28 -7.17
C LYS A 111 11.11 -4.73 -6.07
N LEU A 112 12.29 -5.16 -6.48
CA LEU A 112 13.38 -5.53 -5.60
C LEU A 112 14.56 -4.59 -5.84
N TYR A 113 15.08 -4.00 -4.77
CA TYR A 113 16.22 -3.08 -4.82
C TYR A 113 17.39 -3.68 -4.04
N LYS A 114 18.62 -3.35 -4.46
CA LYS A 114 19.79 -3.73 -3.68
C LYS A 114 19.86 -2.89 -2.40
N GLY A 115 19.86 -3.54 -1.25
CA GLY A 115 19.95 -2.90 0.07
C GLY A 115 19.10 -3.57 1.12
N GLU A 116 19.17 -3.01 2.30
CA GLU A 116 18.51 -3.46 3.53
C GLU A 116 17.24 -2.67 3.83
N HIS A 117 16.81 -2.67 5.10
CA HIS A 117 15.69 -1.89 5.62
C HIS A 117 16.12 -0.43 5.84
N GLU A 118 16.26 0.35 4.77
CA GLU A 118 16.96 1.64 4.79
C GLU A 118 16.38 2.69 3.83
N TRP A 119 16.67 3.95 4.09
CA TRP A 119 16.23 5.10 3.28
C TRP A 119 16.67 5.03 1.82
N LYS A 120 17.82 4.45 1.53
CA LYS A 120 18.30 4.27 0.16
C LYS A 120 17.33 3.45 -0.68
N VAL A 121 16.77 2.39 -0.10
CA VAL A 121 15.73 1.55 -0.72
C VAL A 121 14.40 2.30 -0.82
N TRP A 122 13.96 2.92 0.27
CA TRP A 122 12.65 3.59 0.31
C TRP A 122 12.55 4.78 -0.63
N ARG A 123 13.63 5.53 -0.85
CA ARG A 123 13.66 6.59 -1.84
C ARG A 123 13.46 6.06 -3.27
N GLN A 124 14.03 4.91 -3.60
CA GLN A 124 13.82 4.26 -4.89
C GLN A 124 12.38 3.75 -5.03
N CYS A 125 11.83 3.12 -3.98
CA CYS A 125 10.43 2.71 -3.94
C CYS A 125 9.51 3.90 -4.20
N PHE A 126 9.72 5.01 -3.49
CA PHE A 126 8.91 6.21 -3.64
C PHE A 126 9.03 6.82 -5.04
N ALA A 127 10.24 6.92 -5.59
CA ALA A 127 10.46 7.46 -6.93
C ALA A 127 9.74 6.64 -8.00
N ASP A 128 9.83 5.32 -7.94
CA ASP A 128 9.15 4.43 -8.89
C ASP A 128 7.62 4.51 -8.72
N PHE A 129 7.12 4.46 -7.49
CA PHE A 129 5.70 4.62 -7.20
C PHE A 129 5.15 5.96 -7.69
N ALA A 130 5.79 7.07 -7.31
CA ALA A 130 5.36 8.43 -7.66
C ALA A 130 5.36 8.66 -9.19
N SER A 131 6.28 8.00 -9.92
CA SER A 131 6.34 8.10 -11.37
C SER A 131 5.17 7.44 -12.10
N ARG A 132 4.37 6.62 -11.42
CA ARG A 132 3.27 5.81 -12.00
C ARG A 132 1.87 6.28 -11.64
N ILE A 133 1.74 7.13 -10.62
CA ILE A 133 0.42 7.59 -10.14
C ILE A 133 -0.04 8.87 -10.83
N PHE A 134 -1.35 9.12 -10.84
CA PHE A 134 -2.00 10.31 -11.41
C PHE A 134 -1.79 10.51 -12.93
N LYS A 135 -1.67 9.44 -13.65
CA LYS A 135 -1.50 9.44 -15.11
C LYS A 135 -2.72 8.90 -15.84
#